data_78b439453ca1bd22cf99ee9ccbf72eeb
#
_entry.id   78b439453ca1bd22cf99ee9ccbf72eeb
#
_cell.length_a   1.000
_cell.length_b   1.000
_cell.length_c   1.000
_cell.angle_alpha   90.00
_cell.angle_beta   90.00
_cell.angle_gamma   90.00
#
_symmetry.space_group_name_H-M   'P 1'
#
loop_
_entity.id
_entity.type
_entity.pdbx_description
1 polymer ?
#
loop_
_entity_poly.entity_id
_entity_poly.type
_entity_poly.pdbx_seq_one_letter_code
_entity_poly.pdbx_strand_id
1 'polypeptide(L)'
;MAPVIIFAFNRLDALINVITSLLLNEEAQESDLFVFVDGAREGKVGERELVCSVCRYIENIVGFKSVNYTFSETNKGLGNSVIKGVTEVINRYGKAIVLEDDLILAPNFLFFYESRS
;
A
#
# COMPACT_ATOMS: atom_id res chain seq x y z
N MET A 1 2.70 -10.98 13.55
CA MET A 1 3.57 -10.10 12.77
C MET A 1 2.92 -8.76 12.51
N ALA A 2 3.70 -7.71 12.35
CA ALA A 2 3.16 -6.38 12.09
C ALA A 2 2.43 -6.32 10.75
N PRO A 3 1.30 -5.61 10.66
CA PRO A 3 0.64 -5.40 9.39
C PRO A 3 1.51 -4.57 8.45
N VAL A 4 1.34 -4.78 7.16
CA VAL A 4 2.05 -4.06 6.11
C VAL A 4 1.10 -3.07 5.46
N ILE A 5 1.51 -1.81 5.40
CA ILE A 5 0.75 -0.76 4.75
C ILE A 5 1.50 -0.34 3.48
N ILE A 6 0.80 -0.31 2.35
CA ILE A 6 1.36 0.14 1.09
C ILE A 6 0.53 1.30 0.56
N PHE A 7 1.20 2.35 0.13
CA PHE A 7 0.57 3.45 -0.58
C PHE A 7 0.90 3.35 -2.05
N ALA A 8 -0.13 3.27 -2.87
CA ALA A 8 -0.01 3.09 -4.31
C ALA A 8 -0.81 4.15 -5.04
N PHE A 9 -0.52 4.35 -6.32
CA PHE A 9 -1.21 5.33 -7.13
C PHE A 9 -1.34 4.83 -8.59
N ASN A 10 -0.41 5.18 -9.46
CA ASN A 10 -0.54 4.93 -10.90
C ASN A 10 0.59 4.07 -11.47
N ARG A 11 1.39 3.43 -10.63
CA ARG A 11 2.55 2.65 -11.07
C ARG A 11 2.36 1.18 -10.75
N LEU A 12 1.74 0.47 -11.67
CA LEU A 12 1.45 -0.95 -11.50
C LEU A 12 2.74 -1.79 -11.39
N ASP A 13 3.71 -1.52 -12.25
CA ASP A 13 4.98 -2.25 -12.25
C ASP A 13 5.73 -2.14 -10.92
N ALA A 14 5.77 -0.94 -10.36
CA ALA A 14 6.39 -0.70 -9.08
C ALA A 14 5.67 -1.45 -7.95
N LEU A 15 4.33 -1.41 -7.96
CA LEU A 15 3.54 -2.12 -6.97
C LEU A 15 3.74 -3.64 -7.07
N ILE A 16 3.74 -4.19 -8.28
CA ILE A 16 3.99 -5.61 -8.49
C ILE A 16 5.34 -6.02 -7.91
N ASN A 17 6.37 -5.21 -8.13
CA ASN A 17 7.70 -5.48 -7.59
C ASN A 17 7.70 -5.52 -6.06
N VAL A 18 7.04 -4.57 -5.42
CA VAL A 18 6.95 -4.53 -3.97
C VAL A 18 6.20 -5.75 -3.43
N ILE A 19 5.04 -6.06 -3.99
CA ILE A 19 4.24 -7.19 -3.56
C ILE A 19 4.98 -8.51 -3.78
N THR A 20 5.63 -8.68 -4.93
CA THR A 20 6.40 -9.88 -5.22
C THR A 20 7.54 -10.07 -4.22
N SER A 21 8.24 -8.97 -3.88
CA SER A 21 9.31 -9.01 -2.89
C SER A 21 8.79 -9.40 -1.50
N LEU A 22 7.64 -8.89 -1.10
CA LEU A 22 7.03 -9.23 0.17
C LEU A 22 6.61 -10.70 0.21
N LEU A 23 6.10 -11.23 -0.90
CA LEU A 23 5.65 -12.61 -0.97
C LEU A 23 6.78 -13.63 -0.95
N LEU A 24 8.01 -13.21 -1.21
CA LEU A 24 9.18 -14.05 -1.03
C LEU A 24 9.47 -14.35 0.43
N ASN A 25 8.90 -13.55 1.33
CA ASN A 25 9.06 -13.74 2.76
C ASN A 25 7.92 -14.64 3.26
N GLU A 26 8.28 -15.73 3.95
CA GLU A 26 7.29 -16.66 4.51
C GLU A 26 6.35 -16.00 5.49
N GLU A 27 6.79 -14.95 6.16
CA GLU A 27 5.98 -14.22 7.13
C GLU A 27 4.81 -13.45 6.48
N ALA A 28 4.81 -13.30 5.15
CA ALA A 28 3.70 -12.66 4.44
C ALA A 28 2.37 -13.38 4.71
N GLN A 29 2.39 -14.70 4.82
CA GLN A 29 1.19 -15.49 5.11
C GLN A 29 0.59 -15.21 6.47
N GLU A 30 1.37 -14.61 7.36
CA GLU A 30 0.93 -14.26 8.71
C GLU A 30 0.64 -12.78 8.87
N SER A 31 0.79 -12.01 7.80
CA SER A 31 0.66 -10.55 7.84
C SER A 31 -0.63 -10.08 7.17
N ASP A 32 -1.28 -9.11 7.80
CA ASP A 32 -2.39 -8.40 7.18
C ASP A 32 -1.83 -7.30 6.28
N LEU A 33 -2.28 -7.25 5.04
CA LEU A 33 -1.88 -6.24 4.09
C LEU A 33 -2.97 -5.17 3.98
N PHE A 34 -2.55 -3.91 4.03
CA PHE A 34 -3.41 -2.74 3.82
C PHE A 34 -2.86 -1.92 2.68
N VAL A 35 -3.65 -1.72 1.64
CA VAL A 35 -3.24 -0.94 0.48
C VAL A 35 -4.16 0.26 0.33
N PHE A 36 -3.57 1.45 0.26
CA PHE A 36 -4.31 2.69 0.05
C PHE A 36 -3.92 3.24 -1.31
N VAL A 37 -4.91 3.45 -2.17
CA VAL A 37 -4.69 3.96 -3.53
C VAL A 37 -5.35 5.32 -3.66
N ASP A 38 -4.57 6.32 -4.08
CA ASP A 38 -5.11 7.65 -4.34
C ASP A 38 -5.87 7.68 -5.67
N GLY A 39 -6.79 8.63 -5.80
CA GLY A 39 -7.57 8.81 -7.01
C GLY A 39 -6.77 9.48 -8.13
N ALA A 40 -7.22 9.28 -9.36
CA ALA A 40 -6.60 9.92 -10.52
C ALA A 40 -6.79 11.44 -10.46
N ARG A 41 -5.76 12.17 -10.89
CA ARG A 41 -5.84 13.64 -10.97
C ARG A 41 -6.68 14.04 -12.17
N GLU A 42 -7.46 15.10 -12.00
CA GLU A 42 -8.26 15.65 -13.11
C GLU A 42 -7.33 16.22 -14.19
N GLY A 43 -7.74 16.05 -15.44
CA GLY A 43 -7.03 16.60 -16.58
C GLY A 43 -5.78 15.82 -16.99
N LYS A 44 -5.45 14.73 -16.30
CA LYS A 44 -4.33 13.86 -16.69
C LYS A 44 -4.86 12.72 -17.54
N VAL A 45 -4.60 12.82 -18.83
CA VAL A 45 -5.04 11.81 -19.82
C VAL A 45 -4.38 10.47 -19.51
N GLY A 46 -5.19 9.42 -19.43
CA GLY A 46 -4.71 8.06 -19.22
C GLY A 46 -4.42 7.70 -17.77
N GLU A 47 -4.41 8.65 -16.85
CA GLU A 47 -4.10 8.35 -15.44
C GLU A 47 -5.18 7.52 -14.76
N ARG A 48 -6.45 7.76 -15.08
CA ARG A 48 -7.55 6.96 -14.55
C ARG A 48 -7.39 5.49 -14.92
N GLU A 49 -6.97 5.20 -16.14
CA GLU A 49 -6.75 3.83 -16.59
C GLU A 49 -5.58 3.18 -15.85
N LEU A 50 -4.52 3.92 -15.60
CA LEU A 50 -3.38 3.44 -14.82
C LEU A 50 -3.79 3.11 -13.39
N VAL A 51 -4.53 4.00 -12.76
CA VAL A 51 -5.03 3.79 -11.39
C VAL A 51 -5.96 2.58 -11.36
N CYS A 52 -6.84 2.44 -12.35
CA CYS A 52 -7.74 1.27 -12.44
C CYS A 52 -6.97 -0.04 -12.54
N SER A 53 -5.87 -0.07 -13.31
CA SER A 53 -5.05 -1.27 -13.43
C SER A 53 -4.41 -1.64 -12.10
N VAL A 54 -3.97 -0.64 -11.34
CA VAL A 54 -3.44 -0.84 -9.99
C VAL A 54 -4.50 -1.44 -9.07
N CYS A 55 -5.70 -0.89 -9.09
CA CYS A 55 -6.80 -1.39 -8.26
C CYS A 55 -7.16 -2.84 -8.60
N ARG A 56 -7.23 -3.19 -9.89
CA ARG A 56 -7.50 -4.56 -10.31
C ARG A 56 -6.45 -5.54 -9.82
N TYR A 57 -5.19 -5.14 -9.91
CA TYR A 57 -4.12 -5.98 -9.41
C TYR A 57 -4.27 -6.24 -7.91
N ILE A 58 -4.57 -5.19 -7.15
CA ILE A 58 -4.73 -5.29 -5.69
C ILE A 58 -5.87 -6.25 -5.32
N GLU A 59 -6.98 -6.19 -6.03
CA GLU A 59 -8.13 -7.06 -5.78
C GLU A 59 -7.80 -8.55 -5.98
N ASN A 60 -6.74 -8.85 -6.70
CA ASN A 60 -6.32 -10.22 -7.01
C ASN A 60 -5.10 -10.68 -6.23
N ILE A 61 -4.58 -9.87 -5.31
CA ILE A 61 -3.41 -10.27 -4.51
C ILE A 61 -3.80 -11.39 -3.56
N VAL A 62 -2.96 -12.43 -3.54
CA VAL A 62 -3.09 -13.57 -2.63
C VAL A 62 -1.74 -13.87 -1.99
N GLY A 63 -1.73 -14.63 -0.91
CA GLY A 63 -0.49 -15.02 -0.23
C GLY A 63 -0.26 -14.30 1.08
N PHE A 64 -1.12 -13.34 1.44
CA PHE A 64 -1.12 -12.70 2.74
C PHE A 64 -2.23 -13.29 3.62
N LYS A 65 -2.14 -13.04 4.91
CA LYS A 65 -3.20 -13.47 5.84
C LYS A 65 -4.53 -12.82 5.47
N SER A 66 -4.49 -11.53 5.16
CA SER A 66 -5.64 -10.79 4.64
C SER A 66 -5.13 -9.69 3.71
N VAL A 67 -5.98 -9.28 2.79
CA VAL A 67 -5.70 -8.14 1.90
C VAL A 67 -6.86 -7.16 2.06
N ASN A 68 -6.55 -5.97 2.58
CA ASN A 68 -7.51 -4.91 2.81
C ASN A 68 -7.10 -3.73 1.94
N TYR A 69 -8.04 -3.13 1.22
CA TYR A 69 -7.71 -2.01 0.35
C TYR A 69 -8.75 -0.90 0.47
N THR A 70 -8.28 0.32 0.28
CA THR A 70 -9.10 1.52 0.23
C THR A 70 -8.72 2.31 -1.00
N PHE A 71 -9.68 2.52 -1.88
CA PHE A 71 -9.49 3.28 -3.11
C PHE A 71 -10.18 4.63 -2.98
N SER A 72 -9.43 5.72 -3.13
CA SER A 72 -9.99 7.06 -3.09
C SER A 72 -10.57 7.43 -4.45
N GLU A 73 -11.76 8.00 -4.47
CA GLU A 73 -12.40 8.43 -5.72
C GLU A 73 -11.76 9.69 -6.30
N THR A 74 -11.22 10.53 -5.44
CA THR A 74 -10.59 11.78 -5.84
C THR A 74 -9.13 11.80 -5.40
N ASN A 75 -8.31 12.59 -6.09
CA ASN A 75 -6.92 12.76 -5.70
C ASN A 75 -6.84 13.68 -4.48
N LYS A 76 -6.45 13.12 -3.35
CA LYS A 76 -6.35 13.83 -2.07
C LYS A 76 -4.92 14.22 -1.73
N GLY A 77 -3.97 13.78 -2.52
CA GLY A 77 -2.58 13.95 -2.20
C GLY A 77 -2.08 12.88 -1.22
N LEU A 78 -0.83 12.50 -1.39
CA LEU A 78 -0.24 11.39 -0.65
C LEU A 78 -0.15 11.68 0.85
N GLY A 79 0.21 12.91 1.24
CA GLY A 79 0.43 13.25 2.64
C GLY A 79 -0.75 12.98 3.56
N ASN A 80 -1.94 13.40 3.16
CA ASN A 80 -3.15 13.20 3.97
C ASN A 80 -3.54 11.73 4.05
N SER A 81 -3.43 11.02 2.93
CA SER A 81 -3.74 9.59 2.89
C SER A 81 -2.79 8.79 3.76
N VAL A 82 -1.51 9.12 3.73
CA VAL A 82 -0.49 8.45 4.56
C VAL A 82 -0.80 8.61 6.03
N ILE A 83 -1.00 9.85 6.49
CA ILE A 83 -1.26 10.11 7.90
C ILE A 83 -2.50 9.38 8.39
N LYS A 84 -3.58 9.46 7.64
CA LYS A 84 -4.84 8.83 8.02
C LYS A 84 -4.73 7.31 8.04
N GLY A 85 -4.16 6.73 6.99
CA GLY A 85 -4.04 5.28 6.87
C GLY A 85 -3.12 4.68 7.93
N VAL A 86 -1.96 5.27 8.14
CA VAL A 86 -1.02 4.81 9.16
C VAL A 86 -1.64 4.92 10.55
N THR A 87 -2.30 6.05 10.84
CA THR A 87 -2.95 6.27 12.13
C THR A 87 -4.00 5.19 12.42
N GLU A 88 -4.84 4.88 11.45
CA GLU A 88 -5.88 3.85 11.60
C GLU A 88 -5.27 2.49 11.93
N VAL A 89 -4.25 2.09 11.19
CA VAL A 89 -3.63 0.78 11.38
C VAL A 89 -2.86 0.71 12.70
N ILE A 90 -2.10 1.76 13.03
CA ILE A 90 -1.35 1.79 14.29
C ILE A 90 -2.29 1.77 15.50
N ASN A 91 -3.40 2.49 15.44
CA ASN A 91 -4.37 2.47 16.53
C ASN A 91 -4.97 1.08 16.73
N ARG A 92 -5.10 0.32 15.67
CA ARG A 92 -5.70 -1.01 15.71
C ARG A 92 -4.70 -2.10 16.10
N TYR A 93 -3.47 -2.03 15.60
CA TYR A 93 -2.47 -3.09 15.77
C TYR A 93 -1.30 -2.72 16.67
N GLY A 94 -1.13 -1.45 17.00
CA GLY A 94 -0.03 -0.95 17.81
C GLY A 94 1.27 -0.71 17.03
N LYS A 95 1.40 -1.28 15.84
CA LYS A 95 2.59 -1.15 14.99
C LYS A 95 2.25 -1.41 13.53
N ALA A 96 3.10 -0.97 12.63
CA ALA A 96 2.92 -1.21 11.20
C ALA A 96 4.25 -1.08 10.45
N ILE A 97 4.36 -1.80 9.34
CA ILE A 97 5.44 -1.63 8.37
C ILE A 97 4.85 -0.83 7.21
N VAL A 98 5.42 0.34 6.92
CA VAL A 98 4.90 1.24 5.89
C VAL A 98 5.83 1.23 4.69
N LEU A 99 5.28 0.97 3.51
CA LEU A 99 6.01 0.94 2.25
C LEU A 99 5.33 1.85 1.23
N GLU A 100 6.14 2.43 0.34
CA GLU A 100 5.64 3.13 -0.83
C GLU A 100 6.02 2.34 -2.08
N ASP A 101 5.14 2.32 -3.07
CA ASP A 101 5.39 1.63 -4.33
C ASP A 101 6.52 2.27 -5.13
N ASP A 102 6.86 3.50 -4.80
CA ASP A 102 7.83 4.33 -5.49
C ASP A 102 9.28 4.09 -5.04
N LEU A 103 9.51 3.24 -4.06
CA LEU A 103 10.84 2.99 -3.49
C LEU A 103 11.60 1.88 -4.22
N ILE A 104 11.65 1.98 -5.54
CA ILE A 104 12.29 0.96 -6.39
C ILE A 104 13.78 0.84 -6.13
N LEU A 105 14.41 1.95 -5.76
CA LEU A 105 15.87 2.01 -5.59
C LEU A 105 16.35 1.54 -4.23
N ALA A 106 15.44 1.29 -3.32
CA ALA A 106 15.76 0.85 -1.97
C ALA A 106 14.82 -0.27 -1.55
N PRO A 107 14.98 -1.48 -2.11
CA PRO A 107 14.05 -2.58 -1.88
C PRO A 107 13.93 -3.00 -0.42
N ASN A 108 14.86 -2.59 0.41
CA ASN A 108 14.84 -2.88 1.84
C ASN A 108 14.46 -1.67 2.69
N PHE A 109 13.90 -0.64 2.07
CA PHE A 109 13.55 0.58 2.78
C PHE A 109 12.21 0.40 3.47
N LEU A 110 12.27 0.07 4.75
CA LEU A 110 11.10 -0.14 5.58
C LEU A 110 10.98 0.98 6.59
N PHE A 111 9.82 1.64 6.63
CA PHE A 111 9.48 2.55 7.71
C PHE A 111 8.75 1.76 8.78
N PHE A 112 9.32 1.72 9.96
CA PHE A 112 8.77 0.97 11.06
C PHE A 112 8.18 1.93 12.08
N TYR A 113 6.87 1.88 12.26
CA TYR A 113 6.18 2.67 13.27
C TYR A 113 5.68 1.75 14.37
N GLU A 114 5.97 2.15 15.59
CA GLU A 114 5.51 1.43 16.75
C GLU A 114 4.81 2.42 17.67
N SER A 115 3.54 2.14 17.97
CA SER A 115 2.80 2.95 18.93
C SER A 115 3.21 2.56 20.34
N ARG A 116 3.66 3.50 21.11
CA ARG A 116 3.91 3.31 22.53
C ARG A 116 2.69 3.81 23.29
N SER A 117 1.98 2.90 23.82
CA SER A 117 0.88 3.22 24.73
C SER A 117 1.40 3.42 26.15
#